data_7a64d1e6799d3a0ae12031ed59483f3f
#
_entry.id   7a64d1e6799d3a0ae12031ed59483f3f
#
_cell.length_a   1.000
_cell.length_b   1.000
_cell.length_c   1.000
_cell.angle_alpha   90.00
_cell.angle_beta   90.00
_cell.angle_gamma   90.00
#
_symmetry.space_group_name_H-M   'P 1'
#
loop_
_entity.id
_entity.type
_entity.pdbx_description
1 polymer ?
#
loop_
_entity_poly.entity_id
_entity_poly.type
_entity_poly.pdbx_seq_one_letter_code
_entity_poly.pdbx_strand_id
1 'polypeptide(L)'
;MSQSYKNYIAGEFRGTDEAIEVRNPATDEVIAAVPRATEKDVDDAVAAAKAAKKQWALTPATQRASYLSKIATGIRDNEALLTDIIVQEQSKIRGLANVEVNFTADYLDYMASFAL
;
A
#
# COMPACT_ATOMS: atom_id res chain seq x y z
N MET A 1 8.12 -6.61 19.69
CA MET A 1 6.74 -6.05 19.74
C MET A 1 6.17 -6.12 18.35
N SER A 2 5.00 -6.76 18.17
CA SER A 2 4.33 -6.82 16.87
C SER A 2 3.87 -5.41 16.46
N GLN A 3 4.06 -5.06 15.19
CA GLN A 3 3.65 -3.79 14.64
C GLN A 3 2.13 -3.75 14.44
N SER A 4 1.47 -2.67 14.87
CA SER A 4 0.03 -2.47 14.66
C SER A 4 -0.20 -1.46 13.56
N TYR A 5 -1.05 -1.81 12.62
CA TYR A 5 -1.43 -0.96 11.49
C TYR A 5 -2.85 -0.41 11.66
N LYS A 6 -3.24 0.51 10.78
CA LYS A 6 -4.59 1.09 10.74
C LYS A 6 -5.10 1.15 9.30
N ASN A 7 -6.41 1.08 9.12
CA ASN A 7 -7.04 1.36 7.84
C ASN A 7 -6.88 2.84 7.48
N TYR A 8 -6.61 3.15 6.21
CA TYR A 8 -6.57 4.52 5.72
C TYR A 8 -7.81 4.79 4.88
N ILE A 9 -8.72 5.63 5.39
CA ILE A 9 -10.02 5.90 4.77
C ILE A 9 -10.27 7.42 4.79
N ALA A 10 -10.60 7.99 3.63
CA ALA A 10 -10.90 9.41 3.48
C ALA A 10 -9.82 10.37 4.02
N GLY A 11 -8.53 9.98 3.92
CA GLY A 11 -7.41 10.78 4.41
C GLY A 11 -7.06 10.56 5.89
N GLU A 12 -7.73 9.65 6.59
CA GLU A 12 -7.55 9.40 8.02
C GLU A 12 -7.17 7.95 8.33
N PHE A 13 -6.31 7.77 9.33
CA PHE A 13 -5.98 6.45 9.86
C PHE A 13 -6.99 6.03 10.94
N ARG A 14 -7.69 4.91 10.71
CA ARG A 14 -8.72 4.36 11.61
C ARG A 14 -8.35 2.96 12.07
N GLY A 15 -8.46 2.71 13.37
CA GLY A 15 -8.43 1.36 13.96
C GLY A 15 -9.82 0.73 13.97
N THR A 16 -9.86 -0.57 14.26
CA THR A 16 -11.09 -1.34 14.51
C THR A 16 -10.96 -2.08 15.82
N ASP A 17 -12.08 -2.56 16.38
CA ASP A 17 -12.10 -3.35 17.63
C ASP A 17 -11.45 -4.73 17.43
N GLU A 18 -11.48 -5.27 16.21
CA GLU A 18 -10.89 -6.56 15.85
C GLU A 18 -9.65 -6.37 14.98
N ALA A 19 -8.66 -7.22 15.20
CA ALA A 19 -7.45 -7.28 14.41
C ALA A 19 -7.20 -8.69 13.88
N ILE A 20 -6.51 -8.76 12.73
CA ILE A 20 -6.04 -10.00 12.12
C ILE A 20 -4.54 -10.08 12.37
N GLU A 21 -4.07 -11.17 12.99
CA GLU A 21 -2.65 -11.44 13.15
C GLU A 21 -2.02 -11.78 11.80
N VAL A 22 -0.91 -11.13 11.50
CA VAL A 22 -0.03 -11.48 10.38
C VAL A 22 1.11 -12.29 10.92
N ARG A 23 1.29 -13.51 10.38
CA ARG A 23 2.30 -14.45 10.84
C ARG A 23 3.34 -14.68 9.76
N ASN A 24 4.58 -14.84 10.18
CA ASN A 24 5.66 -15.32 9.32
C ASN A 24 5.41 -16.81 9.00
N PRO A 25 5.22 -17.20 7.74
CA PRO A 25 4.86 -18.59 7.40
C PRO A 25 6.00 -19.60 7.61
N ALA A 26 7.24 -19.15 7.79
CA ALA A 26 8.38 -20.05 8.09
C ALA A 26 8.56 -20.30 9.59
N THR A 27 8.23 -19.34 10.46
CA THR A 27 8.49 -19.43 11.91
C THR A 27 7.21 -19.50 12.74
N ASP A 28 6.04 -19.21 12.13
CA ASP A 28 4.72 -19.05 12.78
C ASP A 28 4.67 -17.91 13.83
N GLU A 29 5.68 -17.07 13.89
CA GLU A 29 5.70 -15.91 14.78
C GLU A 29 4.74 -14.83 14.29
N VAL A 30 4.03 -14.19 15.23
CA VAL A 30 3.20 -13.01 14.94
C VAL A 30 4.11 -11.82 14.72
N ILE A 31 4.11 -11.29 13.49
CA ILE A 31 4.96 -10.16 13.09
C ILE A 31 4.21 -8.82 13.09
N ALA A 32 2.90 -8.84 12.85
CA ALA A 32 2.07 -7.66 12.81
C ALA A 32 0.62 -7.96 13.17
N ALA A 33 -0.16 -6.91 13.43
CA ALA A 33 -1.60 -6.95 13.51
C ALA A 33 -2.21 -5.89 12.59
N VAL A 34 -3.15 -6.30 11.75
CA VAL A 34 -3.89 -5.41 10.84
C VAL A 34 -5.36 -5.33 11.25
N PRO A 35 -6.01 -4.18 11.12
CA PRO A 35 -7.41 -4.03 11.53
C PRO A 35 -8.32 -4.85 10.61
N ARG A 36 -9.27 -5.56 11.20
CA ARG A 36 -10.35 -6.20 10.46
C ARG A 36 -11.41 -5.17 10.13
N ALA A 37 -11.45 -4.72 8.88
CA ALA A 37 -12.42 -3.73 8.43
C ALA A 37 -13.85 -4.24 8.60
N THR A 38 -14.75 -3.36 9.03
CA THR A 38 -16.19 -3.60 9.11
C THR A 38 -16.86 -3.27 7.77
N GLU A 39 -18.10 -3.72 7.57
CA GLU A 39 -18.92 -3.34 6.42
C GLU A 39 -19.03 -1.81 6.30
N LYS A 40 -19.19 -1.12 7.44
CA LYS A 40 -19.21 0.34 7.48
C LYS A 40 -17.91 0.97 7.00
N ASP A 41 -16.75 0.41 7.32
CA ASP A 41 -15.45 0.92 6.84
C ASP A 41 -15.34 0.80 5.32
N VAL A 42 -15.85 -0.29 4.76
CA VAL A 42 -15.88 -0.49 3.30
C VAL A 42 -16.81 0.52 2.63
N ASP A 43 -18.01 0.73 3.18
CA ASP A 43 -18.97 1.71 2.67
C ASP A 43 -18.40 3.13 2.72
N ASP A 44 -17.78 3.52 3.83
CA ASP A 44 -17.13 4.82 4.00
C ASP A 44 -15.99 5.01 2.98
N ALA A 45 -15.18 3.98 2.74
CA ALA A 45 -14.10 4.03 1.76
C ALA A 45 -14.62 4.22 0.33
N VAL A 46 -15.67 3.47 -0.04
CA VAL A 46 -16.32 3.58 -1.35
C VAL A 46 -16.98 4.95 -1.52
N ALA A 47 -17.66 5.46 -0.48
CA ALA A 47 -18.28 6.78 -0.51
C ALA A 47 -17.24 7.89 -0.69
N ALA A 48 -16.11 7.82 0.02
CA ALA A 48 -15.02 8.77 -0.12
C ALA A 48 -14.40 8.76 -1.53
N ALA A 49 -14.17 7.56 -2.09
CA ALA A 49 -13.67 7.42 -3.45
C ALA A 49 -14.65 7.98 -4.50
N LYS A 50 -15.95 7.72 -4.34
CA LYS A 50 -16.99 8.30 -5.22
C LYS A 50 -17.04 9.83 -5.14
N ALA A 51 -16.91 10.39 -3.94
CA ALA A 51 -16.88 11.84 -3.75
C ALA A 51 -15.68 12.51 -4.45
N ALA A 52 -14.51 11.88 -4.39
CA ALA A 52 -13.28 12.39 -5.02
C ALA A 52 -13.27 12.23 -6.55
N LYS A 53 -14.05 11.29 -7.10
CA LYS A 53 -14.00 10.90 -8.53
C LYS A 53 -14.12 12.09 -9.50
N LYS A 54 -15.08 13.00 -9.29
CA LYS A 54 -15.33 14.10 -10.22
C LYS A 54 -14.14 15.06 -10.30
N GLN A 55 -13.60 15.45 -9.15
CA GLN A 55 -12.46 16.35 -9.10
C GLN A 55 -11.20 15.68 -9.67
N TRP A 56 -10.98 14.42 -9.32
CA TRP A 56 -9.85 13.65 -9.86
C TRP A 56 -9.91 13.52 -11.38
N ALA A 57 -11.08 13.27 -11.95
CA ALA A 57 -11.27 13.18 -13.40
C ALA A 57 -10.95 14.49 -14.14
N LEU A 58 -11.15 15.65 -13.50
CA LEU A 58 -10.81 16.96 -14.04
C LEU A 58 -9.32 17.33 -13.89
N THR A 59 -8.57 16.58 -13.08
CA THR A 59 -7.13 16.78 -12.91
C THR A 59 -6.40 16.44 -14.22
N PRO A 60 -5.53 17.33 -14.75
CA PRO A 60 -4.77 17.06 -15.97
C PRO A 60 -4.03 15.72 -15.92
N ALA A 61 -3.98 15.01 -17.05
CA ALA A 61 -3.33 13.68 -17.11
C ALA A 61 -1.86 13.71 -16.64
N THR A 62 -1.12 14.75 -17.06
CA THR A 62 0.28 14.96 -16.63
C THR A 62 0.40 15.15 -15.12
N GLN A 63 -0.54 15.84 -14.49
CA GLN A 63 -0.56 15.99 -13.04
C GLN A 63 -0.89 14.66 -12.34
N ARG A 64 -1.85 13.88 -12.87
CA ARG A 64 -2.13 12.53 -12.34
C ARG A 64 -0.90 11.62 -12.47
N ALA A 65 -0.19 11.67 -13.60
CA ALA A 65 1.06 10.95 -13.80
C ALA A 65 2.14 11.32 -12.77
N SER A 66 2.25 12.60 -12.40
CA SER A 66 3.22 13.03 -11.40
C SER A 66 3.00 12.38 -10.03
N TYR A 67 1.76 12.01 -9.68
CA TYR A 67 1.50 11.26 -8.46
C TYR A 67 2.04 9.83 -8.53
N LEU A 68 1.94 9.16 -9.69
CA LEU A 68 2.52 7.82 -9.87
C LEU A 68 4.03 7.85 -9.71
N SER A 69 4.72 8.83 -10.32
CA SER A 69 6.18 8.98 -10.16
C SER A 69 6.58 9.31 -8.72
N LYS A 70 5.79 10.11 -7.98
CA LYS A 70 6.02 10.36 -6.55
C LYS A 70 5.87 9.08 -5.72
N ILE A 71 4.89 8.23 -6.03
CA ILE A 71 4.72 6.95 -5.37
C ILE A 71 5.91 6.04 -5.68
N ALA A 72 6.36 5.97 -6.94
CA ALA A 72 7.55 5.21 -7.34
C ALA A 72 8.81 5.64 -6.56
N THR A 73 9.01 6.96 -6.44
CA THR A 73 10.10 7.51 -5.62
C THR A 73 9.97 7.07 -4.16
N GLY A 74 8.78 7.20 -3.56
CA GLY A 74 8.54 6.78 -2.18
C GLY A 74 8.78 5.28 -1.95
N ILE A 75 8.48 4.42 -2.94
CA ILE A 75 8.79 2.99 -2.88
C ILE A 75 10.31 2.78 -2.85
N ARG A 76 11.07 3.44 -3.72
CA ARG A 76 12.53 3.32 -3.77
C ARG A 76 13.19 3.85 -2.48
N ASP A 77 12.70 4.97 -1.95
CA ASP A 77 13.19 5.54 -0.69
C ASP A 77 12.98 4.61 0.51
N ASN A 78 12.01 3.70 0.41
CA ASN A 78 11.69 2.71 1.44
C ASN A 78 12.02 1.27 1.01
N GLU A 79 12.87 1.07 0.00
CA GLU A 79 13.19 -0.23 -0.60
C GLU A 79 13.58 -1.29 0.44
N ALA A 80 14.51 -0.96 1.33
CA ALA A 80 15.01 -1.90 2.33
C ALA A 80 13.89 -2.35 3.30
N LEU A 81 13.08 -1.39 3.79
CA LEU A 81 11.96 -1.66 4.68
C LEU A 81 10.90 -2.54 3.99
N LEU A 82 10.51 -2.20 2.78
CA LEU A 82 9.50 -2.93 2.02
C LEU A 82 9.98 -4.35 1.68
N THR A 83 11.26 -4.49 1.32
CA THR A 83 11.88 -5.81 1.09
C THR A 83 11.83 -6.67 2.35
N ASP A 84 12.17 -6.11 3.52
CA ASP A 84 12.13 -6.83 4.80
C ASP A 84 10.72 -7.29 5.15
N ILE A 85 9.71 -6.44 4.94
CA ILE A 85 8.31 -6.79 5.18
C ILE A 85 7.88 -7.96 4.29
N ILE A 86 8.17 -7.91 2.99
CA ILE A 86 7.84 -9.01 2.05
C ILE A 86 8.52 -10.32 2.47
N VAL A 87 9.79 -10.27 2.86
CA VAL A 87 10.50 -11.45 3.36
C VAL A 87 9.81 -12.04 4.59
N GLN A 88 9.40 -11.19 5.54
CA GLN A 88 8.74 -11.64 6.76
C GLN A 88 7.34 -12.20 6.52
N GLU A 89 6.54 -11.52 5.69
CA GLU A 89 5.14 -11.90 5.44
C GLU A 89 4.99 -13.11 4.51
N GLN A 90 5.92 -13.31 3.58
CA GLN A 90 5.82 -14.33 2.54
C GLN A 90 6.90 -15.43 2.66
N SER A 91 7.87 -15.30 3.57
CA SER A 91 9.08 -16.15 3.61
C SER A 91 9.80 -16.24 2.25
N LYS A 92 9.70 -15.19 1.46
CA LYS A 92 10.31 -15.09 0.14
C LYS A 92 11.82 -14.85 0.26
N ILE A 93 12.59 -15.40 -0.67
CA ILE A 93 14.02 -15.12 -0.78
C ILE A 93 14.23 -13.61 -0.97
N ARG A 94 15.12 -13.00 -0.15
CA ARG A 94 15.36 -11.55 -0.12
C ARG A 94 15.62 -10.95 -1.50
N GLY A 95 16.42 -11.60 -2.34
CA GLY A 95 16.69 -11.12 -3.70
C GLY A 95 15.43 -10.99 -4.55
N LEU A 96 14.50 -11.94 -4.45
CA LEU A 96 13.22 -11.89 -5.17
C LEU A 96 12.28 -10.84 -4.59
N ALA A 97 12.26 -10.67 -3.26
CA ALA A 97 11.48 -9.61 -2.62
C ALA A 97 11.97 -8.22 -3.05
N ASN A 98 13.29 -8.02 -3.14
CA ASN A 98 13.88 -6.77 -3.61
C ASN A 98 13.54 -6.48 -5.08
N VAL A 99 13.59 -7.49 -5.96
CA VAL A 99 13.15 -7.37 -7.35
C VAL A 99 11.69 -6.95 -7.43
N GLU A 100 10.82 -7.51 -6.60
CA GLU A 100 9.39 -7.16 -6.58
C GLU A 100 9.16 -5.69 -6.19
N VAL A 101 9.87 -5.18 -5.19
CA VAL A 101 9.81 -3.77 -4.77
C VAL A 101 10.24 -2.85 -5.91
N ASN A 102 11.39 -3.11 -6.51
CA ASN A 102 11.91 -2.26 -7.58
C ASN A 102 11.06 -2.34 -8.84
N PHE A 103 10.61 -3.54 -9.23
CA PHE A 103 9.72 -3.73 -10.38
C PHE A 103 8.38 -2.99 -10.19
N THR A 104 7.86 -2.93 -8.98
CA THR A 104 6.64 -2.16 -8.68
C THR A 104 6.85 -0.67 -8.92
N ALA A 105 7.97 -0.11 -8.48
CA ALA A 105 8.31 1.29 -8.73
C ALA A 105 8.50 1.58 -10.23
N ASP A 106 9.22 0.72 -10.94
CA ASP A 106 9.45 0.85 -12.38
C ASP A 106 8.14 0.76 -13.18
N TYR A 107 7.23 -0.13 -12.75
CA TYR A 107 5.90 -0.24 -13.36
C TYR A 107 5.07 1.03 -13.19
N LEU A 108 5.12 1.67 -12.03
CA LEU A 108 4.43 2.95 -11.80
C LEU A 108 4.99 4.07 -12.68
N ASP A 109 6.31 4.16 -12.83
CA ASP A 109 6.93 5.13 -13.74
C ASP A 109 6.58 4.85 -15.21
N TYR A 110 6.55 3.56 -15.59
CA TYR A 110 6.09 3.16 -16.91
C TYR A 110 4.65 3.60 -17.17
N MET A 111 3.73 3.35 -16.22
CA MET A 111 2.34 3.78 -16.34
C MET A 111 2.19 5.30 -16.36
N ALA A 112 3.03 6.05 -15.63
CA ALA A 112 3.06 7.50 -15.68
C ALA A 112 3.40 8.04 -17.07
N SER A 113 4.24 7.33 -17.85
CA SER A 113 4.65 7.75 -19.18
C SER A 113 3.50 7.77 -20.20
N PHE A 114 2.41 7.05 -19.97
CA PHE A 114 1.24 7.06 -20.86
C PHE A 114 0.40 8.35 -20.80
N ALA A 115 0.71 9.25 -19.89
CA ALA A 115 0.03 10.55 -19.77
C ALA A 115 0.65 11.66 -20.64
N LEU A 116 1.69 11.35 -21.40
CA LEU A 116 2.43 12.28 -22.25
C LEU A 116 1.86 12.30 -23.68
#